data_033a86adf1b5446efc4c92383e34fd3f
#
_entry.id   033a86adf1b5446efc4c92383e34fd3f
#
_cell.length_a   1.000
_cell.length_b   1.000
_cell.length_c   1.000
_cell.angle_alpha   90.00
_cell.angle_beta   90.00
_cell.angle_gamma   90.00
#
_symmetry.space_group_name_H-M   'P 1'
#
loop_
_entity.id
_entity.type
_entity.pdbx_description
1 polymer ?
#
loop_
_entity_poly.entity_id
_entity_poly.type
_entity_poly.pdbx_seq_one_letter_code
_entity_poly.pdbx_strand_id
1 'polypeptide(L)'
;MPPPLPMSSMLLALTICAAPAQAAEGHYQTKTPYAPQQDPATYAAPPAGFQPIFTQLVARHGARGLTGMKSDAALYAMWRQAAAQDALTPLGRELGPDILALMQANALLGYGVAGIERPGYGNLSRTGIEEHRQLAVRMLARLPTLFAQVGQDAATAPRQLVTIHSGVDRARDSARFFTQSLLEHAPALAPLLYLPPAPAPYPQGRKAVAQSDGVNRFLLYAHKLAPQTDFVADPANPHYATYAASQAYQYYERTKPLHALMDTPARKPEAAAHARHVLERLFAPAFLDQLERGAASFADTGSYTFTSADGQLTRTMTGSGKTVIRSLNAAATKLYELYAIAAGMRHEVPADFSRYMPAEDARYYAYIADHEDFYQKGPATTESSGVTWRFALALRDDFFKEVDALARGDLHHAAKLRFTHAEMIIPLASAMGLQQALAPLPASTPYSYANNPWRGQNVSPLAANMQWDVYRNDTGQLIVRLLYNEKETDFQASCDGARIAPGSIFYDYAKLKTCYGHVAAR
;
A
#
# COMPACT_ATOMS: atom_id res chain seq x y z
N MET A 1 56.54 33.11 -36.85
CA MET A 1 55.18 32.87 -36.36
C MET A 1 55.17 31.48 -35.70
N PRO A 2 54.97 31.39 -34.40
CA PRO A 2 54.82 30.12 -33.73
C PRO A 2 53.36 29.63 -33.86
N PRO A 3 53.07 28.30 -33.79
CA PRO A 3 51.74 27.77 -33.92
C PRO A 3 50.92 27.92 -32.61
N PRO A 4 49.58 27.95 -32.67
CA PRO A 4 48.73 28.11 -31.51
C PRO A 4 48.65 26.83 -30.69
N LEU A 5 48.66 27.00 -29.36
CA LEU A 5 48.43 25.95 -28.35
C LEU A 5 46.95 25.51 -28.30
N PRO A 6 46.63 24.25 -28.03
CA PRO A 6 45.26 23.80 -27.88
C PRO A 6 44.68 24.21 -26.51
N MET A 7 43.53 24.85 -26.54
CA MET A 7 42.71 25.11 -25.35
C MET A 7 42.06 23.81 -24.89
N SER A 8 42.52 23.26 -23.76
CA SER A 8 41.86 22.20 -23.05
C SER A 8 40.65 22.73 -22.30
N SER A 9 39.46 22.41 -22.76
CA SER A 9 38.20 22.66 -22.04
C SER A 9 38.08 21.69 -20.85
N MET A 10 38.29 22.23 -19.67
CA MET A 10 38.08 21.51 -18.41
C MET A 10 36.59 21.53 -18.09
N LEU A 11 35.88 20.44 -18.35
CA LEU A 11 34.52 20.24 -17.87
C LEU A 11 34.55 20.01 -16.36
N LEU A 12 34.10 21.02 -15.62
CA LEU A 12 33.87 20.93 -14.18
C LEU A 12 32.56 20.13 -13.94
N ALA A 13 32.68 18.84 -13.63
CA ALA A 13 31.54 18.03 -13.18
C ALA A 13 31.14 18.51 -11.78
N LEU A 14 30.06 19.28 -11.67
CA LEU A 14 29.39 19.55 -10.39
C LEU A 14 28.72 18.27 -9.92
N THR A 15 29.38 17.55 -9.04
CA THR A 15 28.75 16.46 -8.27
C THR A 15 27.85 17.10 -7.21
N ILE A 16 26.57 17.22 -7.50
CA ILE A 16 25.57 17.57 -6.49
C ILE A 16 25.40 16.32 -5.61
N CYS A 17 26.12 16.25 -4.50
CA CYS A 17 25.78 15.37 -3.38
C CYS A 17 24.46 15.85 -2.79
N ALA A 18 23.35 15.33 -3.27
CA ALA A 18 22.08 15.39 -2.54
C ALA A 18 22.25 14.52 -1.29
N ALA A 19 22.51 15.16 -0.14
CA ALA A 19 22.34 14.50 1.15
C ALA A 19 20.90 13.96 1.20
N PRO A 20 20.68 12.71 1.67
CA PRO A 20 19.33 12.24 1.89
C PRO A 20 18.68 13.21 2.88
N ALA A 21 17.63 13.90 2.45
CA ALA A 21 16.79 14.64 3.35
C ALA A 21 16.28 13.63 4.38
N GLN A 22 16.78 13.70 5.62
CA GLN A 22 16.19 13.02 6.75
C GLN A 22 14.74 13.53 6.82
N ALA A 23 13.81 12.74 6.25
CA ALA A 23 12.40 12.95 6.48
C ALA A 23 12.24 12.94 8.01
N ALA A 24 11.69 14.02 8.58
CA ALA A 24 11.34 14.04 10.00
C ALA A 24 10.62 12.73 10.30
N GLU A 25 11.05 12.02 11.35
CA GLU A 25 10.50 10.73 11.73
C GLU A 25 9.00 10.87 12.03
N GLY A 26 8.19 10.77 10.98
CA GLY A 26 6.75 10.80 11.09
C GLY A 26 6.23 9.41 11.43
N HIS A 27 5.34 9.32 12.38
CA HIS A 27 4.71 8.08 12.80
C HIS A 27 3.36 7.89 12.09
N TYR A 28 3.39 7.56 10.78
CA TYR A 28 2.18 7.50 9.94
C TYR A 28 1.66 6.06 9.71
N GLN A 29 2.28 5.07 10.33
CA GLN A 29 1.92 3.66 10.22
C GLN A 29 1.85 3.24 8.74
N THR A 30 0.87 2.48 8.29
CA THR A 30 0.71 2.11 6.86
C THR A 30 0.36 3.30 5.94
N LYS A 31 0.21 4.51 6.47
CA LYS A 31 0.00 5.74 5.69
C LYS A 31 1.30 6.52 5.43
N THR A 32 2.44 5.94 5.82
CA THR A 32 3.77 6.49 5.51
C THR A 32 3.95 6.59 4.00
N PRO A 33 4.26 7.78 3.45
CA PRO A 33 4.61 7.94 2.05
C PRO A 33 5.80 7.03 1.68
N TYR A 34 5.80 6.54 0.44
CA TYR A 34 6.78 5.56 0.00
C TYR A 34 8.19 6.13 -0.14
N ALA A 35 9.15 5.36 0.35
CA ALA A 35 10.56 5.49 0.00
C ALA A 35 11.16 4.08 -0.19
N PRO A 36 12.07 3.87 -1.17
CA PRO A 36 12.82 2.63 -1.29
C PRO A 36 13.57 2.32 0.00
N GLN A 37 13.55 1.07 0.45
CA GLN A 37 14.17 0.66 1.71
C GLN A 37 15.64 0.22 1.55
N GLN A 38 16.18 0.30 0.33
CA GLN A 38 17.59 0.06 0.02
C GLN A 38 18.04 0.97 -1.12
N ASP A 39 19.27 1.45 -1.06
CA ASP A 39 19.89 2.17 -2.16
C ASP A 39 20.11 1.21 -3.34
N PRO A 40 19.55 1.48 -4.54
CA PRO A 40 19.76 0.63 -5.71
C PRO A 40 21.23 0.38 -6.09
N ALA A 41 22.13 1.31 -5.76
CA ALA A 41 23.57 1.14 -5.99
C ALA A 41 24.21 0.01 -5.16
N THR A 42 23.51 -0.45 -4.12
CA THR A 42 23.97 -1.53 -3.24
C THR A 42 23.38 -2.90 -3.61
N TYR A 43 22.57 -2.99 -4.66
CA TYR A 43 22.02 -4.27 -5.09
C TYR A 43 23.10 -5.24 -5.55
N ALA A 44 22.98 -6.51 -5.15
CA ALA A 44 23.86 -7.55 -5.62
C ALA A 44 23.77 -7.74 -7.14
N ALA A 45 24.91 -7.78 -7.81
CA ALA A 45 24.96 -8.11 -9.22
C ALA A 45 24.51 -9.57 -9.45
N PRO A 46 23.82 -9.88 -10.56
CA PRO A 46 23.51 -11.25 -10.90
C PRO A 46 24.79 -12.04 -11.11
N PRO A 47 24.81 -13.36 -10.79
CA PRO A 47 25.97 -14.19 -11.00
C PRO A 47 26.38 -14.20 -12.48
N ALA A 48 27.70 -14.40 -12.74
CA ALA A 48 28.22 -14.46 -14.10
C ALA A 48 27.46 -15.51 -14.94
N GLY A 49 27.14 -15.16 -16.17
CA GLY A 49 26.40 -16.02 -17.11
C GLY A 49 24.87 -15.99 -16.95
N PHE A 50 24.34 -15.30 -15.94
CA PHE A 50 22.89 -15.13 -15.78
C PHE A 50 22.43 -13.77 -16.34
N GLN A 51 21.40 -13.80 -17.20
CA GLN A 51 20.77 -12.61 -17.77
C GLN A 51 19.33 -12.48 -17.30
N PRO A 52 18.83 -11.26 -17.01
CA PRO A 52 17.45 -11.07 -16.62
C PRO A 52 16.53 -11.36 -17.81
N ILE A 53 15.53 -12.23 -17.59
CA ILE A 53 14.59 -12.63 -18.63
C ILE A 53 13.14 -12.23 -18.35
N PHE A 54 12.82 -11.90 -17.08
CA PHE A 54 11.46 -11.58 -16.67
C PHE A 54 11.47 -10.82 -15.34
N THR A 55 10.49 -9.98 -15.12
CA THR A 55 10.22 -9.39 -13.81
C THR A 55 8.74 -9.41 -13.50
N GLN A 56 8.40 -9.48 -12.23
CA GLN A 56 7.02 -9.36 -11.78
C GLN A 56 6.92 -8.52 -10.52
N LEU A 57 5.81 -7.77 -10.44
CA LEU A 57 5.51 -6.83 -9.38
C LEU A 57 4.11 -7.08 -8.84
N VAL A 58 3.94 -6.96 -7.54
CA VAL A 58 2.67 -6.57 -6.92
C VAL A 58 2.89 -5.32 -6.09
N ALA A 59 2.08 -4.28 -6.30
CA ALA A 59 2.18 -3.02 -5.59
C ALA A 59 0.84 -2.62 -4.96
N ARG A 60 0.89 -2.10 -3.74
CA ARG A 60 -0.19 -1.35 -3.12
C ARG A 60 -0.40 -0.05 -3.89
N HIS A 61 -1.64 0.46 -3.93
CA HIS A 61 -1.89 1.81 -4.45
C HIS A 61 -1.03 2.86 -3.73
N GLY A 62 -0.73 3.97 -4.39
CA GLY A 62 0.02 5.10 -3.86
C GLY A 62 -0.71 5.88 -2.76
N ALA A 63 -0.07 6.95 -2.31
CA ALA A 63 -0.64 7.90 -1.36
C ALA A 63 -1.98 8.43 -1.86
N ARG A 64 -2.91 8.63 -0.93
CA ARG A 64 -4.31 8.93 -1.24
C ARG A 64 -4.97 9.76 -0.15
N GLY A 65 -6.12 10.31 -0.44
CA GLY A 65 -6.98 10.94 0.54
C GLY A 65 -7.73 9.95 1.46
N LEU A 66 -8.49 10.50 2.39
CA LEU A 66 -9.46 9.75 3.20
C LEU A 66 -10.44 9.01 2.29
N THR A 67 -10.91 7.83 2.70
CA THR A 67 -11.84 7.02 1.90
C THR A 67 -13.28 7.51 1.91
N GLY A 68 -13.58 8.50 2.75
CA GLY A 68 -14.90 9.13 2.87
C GLY A 68 -14.88 10.18 3.96
N MET A 69 -15.81 11.09 3.89
CA MET A 69 -16.03 12.14 4.88
C MET A 69 -16.61 11.52 6.16
N LYS A 70 -15.77 11.30 7.15
CA LYS A 70 -16.09 10.61 8.41
C LYS A 70 -15.33 11.21 9.58
N SER A 71 -14.05 10.89 9.72
CA SER A 71 -13.19 11.32 10.83
C SER A 71 -12.97 12.83 10.82
N ASP A 72 -12.80 13.41 9.65
CA ASP A 72 -12.70 14.85 9.41
C ASP A 72 -13.99 15.58 9.81
N ALA A 73 -15.16 15.11 9.35
CA ALA A 73 -16.44 15.72 9.68
C ALA A 73 -16.80 15.58 11.18
N ALA A 74 -16.51 14.42 11.80
CA ALA A 74 -16.78 14.21 13.22
C ALA A 74 -15.88 15.11 14.10
N LEU A 75 -14.59 15.22 13.75
CA LEU A 75 -13.67 16.11 14.46
C LEU A 75 -14.01 17.59 14.25
N TYR A 76 -14.44 17.95 13.03
CA TYR A 76 -14.91 19.31 12.76
C TYR A 76 -16.19 19.64 13.53
N ALA A 77 -17.13 18.70 13.68
CA ALA A 77 -18.30 18.87 14.53
C ALA A 77 -17.92 19.13 16.00
N MET A 78 -16.93 18.38 16.53
CA MET A 78 -16.37 18.62 17.87
C MET A 78 -15.76 20.02 17.98
N TRP A 79 -14.93 20.39 16.99
CA TRP A 79 -14.32 21.73 16.95
C TRP A 79 -15.35 22.86 16.93
N ARG A 80 -16.40 22.74 16.11
CA ARG A 80 -17.47 23.75 16.03
C ARG A 80 -18.20 23.95 17.39
N GLN A 81 -18.45 22.86 18.10
CA GLN A 81 -19.09 22.93 19.41
C GLN A 81 -18.17 23.61 20.44
N ALA A 82 -16.87 23.27 20.41
CA ALA A 82 -15.88 23.94 21.27
C ALA A 82 -15.76 25.43 20.97
N ALA A 83 -15.76 25.80 19.68
CA ALA A 83 -15.77 27.21 19.26
C ALA A 83 -17.00 27.97 19.76
N ALA A 84 -18.19 27.35 19.68
CA ALA A 84 -19.44 27.95 20.17
C ALA A 84 -19.47 28.14 21.69
N GLN A 85 -18.64 27.41 22.44
CA GLN A 85 -18.49 27.50 23.90
C GLN A 85 -17.27 28.33 24.34
N ASP A 86 -16.55 28.98 23.41
CA ASP A 86 -15.27 29.66 23.64
C ASP A 86 -14.23 28.75 24.35
N ALA A 87 -14.25 27.47 23.99
CA ALA A 87 -13.44 26.42 24.60
C ALA A 87 -12.22 26.01 23.74
N LEU A 88 -11.77 26.87 22.81
CA LEU A 88 -10.60 26.63 21.98
C LEU A 88 -9.36 27.34 22.53
N THR A 89 -8.23 26.64 22.54
CA THR A 89 -6.91 27.26 22.74
C THR A 89 -6.52 28.10 21.51
N PRO A 90 -5.46 28.92 21.57
CA PRO A 90 -4.93 29.59 20.38
C PRO A 90 -4.62 28.60 19.24
N LEU A 91 -3.97 27.48 19.54
CA LEU A 91 -3.67 26.42 18.56
C LEU A 91 -4.97 25.73 18.08
N GLY A 92 -5.93 25.51 18.96
CA GLY A 92 -7.21 24.92 18.65
C GLY A 92 -8.04 25.75 17.66
N ARG A 93 -7.92 27.10 17.68
CA ARG A 93 -8.62 27.96 16.71
C ARG A 93 -8.15 27.72 15.28
N GLU A 94 -6.90 27.32 15.07
CA GLU A 94 -6.33 27.04 13.75
C GLU A 94 -6.78 25.68 13.21
N LEU A 95 -7.08 24.71 14.07
CA LEU A 95 -7.44 23.35 13.70
C LEU A 95 -8.69 23.29 12.80
N GLY A 96 -9.73 24.06 13.07
CA GLY A 96 -10.98 24.02 12.30
C GLY A 96 -10.82 24.43 10.82
N PRO A 97 -10.19 25.57 10.53
CA PRO A 97 -9.85 25.96 9.16
C PRO A 97 -9.02 24.90 8.45
N ASP A 98 -8.02 24.29 9.14
CA ASP A 98 -7.17 23.26 8.56
C ASP A 98 -7.93 21.94 8.27
N ILE A 99 -8.88 21.56 9.13
CA ILE A 99 -9.77 20.43 8.86
C ILE A 99 -10.65 20.72 7.62
N LEU A 100 -11.21 21.93 7.50
CA LEU A 100 -12.00 22.30 6.32
C LEU A 100 -11.17 22.29 5.05
N ALA A 101 -9.93 22.76 5.09
CA ALA A 101 -9.00 22.70 3.95
C ALA A 101 -8.70 21.24 3.57
N LEU A 102 -8.50 20.34 4.53
CA LEU A 102 -8.34 18.92 4.29
C LEU A 102 -9.61 18.28 3.69
N MET A 103 -10.79 18.64 4.18
CA MET A 103 -12.07 18.18 3.63
C MET A 103 -12.25 18.64 2.18
N GLN A 104 -11.96 19.89 1.86
CA GLN A 104 -11.98 20.42 0.50
C GLN A 104 -10.99 19.68 -0.41
N ALA A 105 -9.75 19.50 0.04
CA ALA A 105 -8.74 18.78 -0.70
C ALA A 105 -9.18 17.33 -1.02
N ASN A 106 -9.79 16.65 -0.05
CA ASN A 106 -10.35 15.30 -0.26
C ASN A 106 -11.56 15.29 -1.21
N ALA A 107 -12.47 16.27 -1.09
CA ALA A 107 -13.67 16.34 -1.94
C ALA A 107 -13.33 16.59 -3.42
N LEU A 108 -12.24 17.31 -3.68
CA LEU A 108 -11.78 17.68 -5.03
C LEU A 108 -10.56 16.86 -5.48
N LEU A 109 -10.10 15.87 -4.70
CA LEU A 109 -8.87 15.14 -4.93
C LEU A 109 -8.86 14.47 -6.31
N GLY A 110 -7.82 14.77 -7.11
CA GLY A 110 -7.67 14.27 -8.47
C GLY A 110 -8.41 15.09 -9.54
N TYR A 111 -9.13 16.16 -9.15
CA TYR A 111 -9.74 17.06 -10.13
C TYR A 111 -8.66 17.75 -10.97
N GLY A 112 -8.88 17.83 -12.29
CA GLY A 112 -7.92 18.39 -13.24
C GLY A 112 -6.65 17.54 -13.47
N VAL A 113 -6.56 16.37 -12.88
CA VAL A 113 -5.46 15.43 -13.11
C VAL A 113 -5.81 14.49 -14.26
N ALA A 114 -5.08 14.59 -15.37
CA ALA A 114 -5.26 13.70 -16.52
C ALA A 114 -5.11 12.23 -16.11
N GLY A 115 -6.12 11.42 -16.42
CA GLY A 115 -6.15 10.01 -16.04
C GLY A 115 -6.93 9.69 -14.76
N ILE A 116 -7.37 10.67 -13.96
CA ILE A 116 -8.31 10.47 -12.87
C ILE A 116 -9.72 10.81 -13.35
N GLU A 117 -10.54 9.76 -13.50
CA GLU A 117 -11.89 9.91 -14.08
C GLU A 117 -12.93 10.40 -13.07
N ARG A 118 -12.79 10.01 -11.80
CA ARG A 118 -13.74 10.28 -10.73
C ARG A 118 -13.06 10.94 -9.54
N PRO A 119 -12.88 12.28 -9.56
CA PRO A 119 -12.27 13.01 -8.45
C PRO A 119 -13.04 12.80 -7.14
N GLY A 120 -12.38 12.95 -5.99
CA GLY A 120 -12.98 12.93 -4.66
C GLY A 120 -12.29 12.02 -3.67
N TYR A 121 -12.93 11.81 -2.53
CA TYR A 121 -12.40 10.96 -1.45
C TYR A 121 -11.92 9.59 -1.94
N GLY A 122 -10.78 9.15 -1.44
CA GLY A 122 -10.21 7.83 -1.74
C GLY A 122 -9.34 7.77 -2.99
N ASN A 123 -9.22 8.86 -3.76
CA ASN A 123 -8.33 8.95 -4.91
C ASN A 123 -6.87 9.12 -4.51
N LEU A 124 -5.97 8.88 -5.48
CA LEU A 124 -4.56 9.17 -5.33
C LEU A 124 -4.32 10.66 -5.15
N SER A 125 -3.38 11.00 -4.27
CA SER A 125 -2.76 12.32 -4.21
C SER A 125 -1.66 12.45 -5.27
N ARG A 126 -1.16 13.67 -5.50
CA ARG A 126 0.03 13.89 -6.35
C ARG A 126 1.24 13.11 -5.85
N THR A 127 1.41 13.00 -4.53
CA THR A 127 2.44 12.14 -3.94
C THR A 127 2.25 10.69 -4.39
N GLY A 128 1.02 10.14 -4.35
CA GLY A 128 0.75 8.76 -4.75
C GLY A 128 0.94 8.50 -6.25
N ILE A 129 0.66 9.49 -7.08
CA ILE A 129 0.96 9.45 -8.51
C ILE A 129 2.48 9.35 -8.72
N GLU A 130 3.24 10.22 -8.06
CA GLU A 130 4.70 10.25 -8.18
C GLU A 130 5.36 8.99 -7.64
N GLU A 131 4.87 8.42 -6.53
CA GLU A 131 5.34 7.14 -6.00
C GLU A 131 5.35 6.04 -7.08
N HIS A 132 4.25 5.91 -7.85
CA HIS A 132 4.14 4.91 -8.91
C HIS A 132 4.94 5.26 -10.16
N ARG A 133 5.00 6.53 -10.53
CA ARG A 133 5.84 6.98 -11.64
C ARG A 133 7.32 6.66 -11.38
N GLN A 134 7.81 6.99 -10.19
CA GLN A 134 9.20 6.72 -9.79
C GLN A 134 9.48 5.21 -9.62
N LEU A 135 8.52 4.44 -9.14
CA LEU A 135 8.67 2.97 -9.06
C LEU A 135 8.91 2.35 -10.45
N ALA A 136 8.22 2.85 -11.49
CA ALA A 136 8.44 2.41 -12.88
C ALA A 136 9.84 2.78 -13.38
N VAL A 137 10.29 4.02 -13.12
CA VAL A 137 11.64 4.49 -13.51
C VAL A 137 12.73 3.63 -12.85
N ARG A 138 12.59 3.36 -11.55
CA ARG A 138 13.56 2.52 -10.82
C ARG A 138 13.55 1.07 -11.28
N MET A 139 12.40 0.53 -11.67
CA MET A 139 12.31 -0.81 -12.28
C MET A 139 13.08 -0.87 -13.61
N LEU A 140 12.90 0.12 -14.49
CA LEU A 140 13.65 0.23 -15.74
C LEU A 140 15.17 0.33 -15.48
N ALA A 141 15.56 1.19 -14.56
CA ALA A 141 16.97 1.39 -14.19
C ALA A 141 17.63 0.12 -13.61
N ARG A 142 16.87 -0.70 -12.89
CA ARG A 142 17.36 -1.96 -12.32
C ARG A 142 17.54 -3.08 -13.35
N LEU A 143 16.72 -3.10 -14.40
CA LEU A 143 16.69 -4.16 -15.41
C LEU A 143 16.85 -3.63 -16.84
N PRO A 144 17.87 -2.79 -17.12
CA PRO A 144 17.99 -2.08 -18.39
C PRO A 144 18.15 -3.04 -19.58
N THR A 145 18.90 -4.13 -19.42
CA THR A 145 19.12 -5.13 -20.48
C THR A 145 17.85 -5.88 -20.83
N LEU A 146 17.02 -6.24 -19.84
CA LEU A 146 15.73 -6.88 -20.08
C LEU A 146 14.82 -5.99 -20.95
N PHE A 147 14.59 -4.76 -20.51
CA PHE A 147 13.64 -3.87 -21.18
C PHE A 147 14.15 -3.38 -22.54
N ALA A 148 15.47 -3.19 -22.69
CA ALA A 148 16.07 -2.88 -23.98
C ALA A 148 15.87 -4.02 -24.99
N GLN A 149 16.15 -5.27 -24.59
CA GLN A 149 15.95 -6.45 -25.46
C GLN A 149 14.47 -6.64 -25.83
N VAL A 150 13.58 -6.55 -24.82
CA VAL A 150 12.12 -6.68 -25.06
C VAL A 150 11.60 -5.60 -26.02
N GLY A 151 12.10 -4.37 -25.93
CA GLY A 151 11.76 -3.29 -26.85
C GLY A 151 12.31 -3.49 -28.26
N GLN A 152 13.53 -4.03 -28.41
CA GLN A 152 14.11 -4.37 -29.71
C GLN A 152 13.34 -5.50 -30.40
N ASP A 153 12.91 -6.49 -29.63
CA ASP A 153 12.21 -7.68 -30.14
C ASP A 153 10.70 -7.44 -30.34
N ALA A 154 10.18 -6.25 -30.03
CA ALA A 154 8.74 -5.98 -30.01
C ALA A 154 7.99 -6.34 -31.29
N ALA A 155 8.64 -6.24 -32.46
CA ALA A 155 8.05 -6.56 -33.75
C ALA A 155 8.26 -8.02 -34.21
N THR A 156 9.31 -8.70 -33.72
CA THR A 156 9.74 -10.03 -34.23
C THR A 156 9.42 -11.16 -33.25
N ALA A 157 9.55 -10.90 -31.96
CA ALA A 157 9.26 -11.84 -30.88
C ALA A 157 8.59 -11.12 -29.70
N PRO A 158 7.34 -10.61 -29.88
CA PRO A 158 6.68 -9.78 -28.88
C PRO A 158 6.46 -10.53 -27.58
N ARG A 159 6.81 -9.87 -26.46
CA ARG A 159 6.61 -10.37 -25.10
C ARG A 159 5.79 -9.37 -24.32
N GLN A 160 4.65 -9.79 -23.78
CA GLN A 160 3.68 -8.90 -23.16
C GLN A 160 4.14 -8.33 -21.81
N LEU A 161 3.77 -7.09 -21.55
CA LEU A 161 3.78 -6.44 -20.24
C LEU A 161 2.37 -6.51 -19.65
N VAL A 162 2.08 -7.61 -18.98
CA VAL A 162 0.74 -7.89 -18.45
C VAL A 162 0.46 -6.99 -17.25
N THR A 163 -0.57 -6.15 -17.33
CA THR A 163 -0.95 -5.25 -16.25
C THR A 163 -2.35 -5.59 -15.74
N ILE A 164 -2.45 -5.85 -14.42
CA ILE A 164 -3.72 -6.17 -13.76
C ILE A 164 -3.90 -5.38 -12.46
N HIS A 165 -5.14 -5.15 -12.08
CA HIS A 165 -5.49 -4.40 -10.88
C HIS A 165 -6.75 -4.93 -10.17
N SER A 166 -6.99 -4.46 -8.94
CA SER A 166 -8.10 -4.92 -8.09
C SER A 166 -9.51 -4.49 -8.54
N GLY A 167 -9.61 -3.58 -9.52
CA GLY A 167 -10.87 -2.95 -9.95
C GLY A 167 -11.27 -1.72 -9.12
N VAL A 168 -10.56 -1.39 -8.05
CA VAL A 168 -10.78 -0.16 -7.26
C VAL A 168 -10.01 0.99 -7.89
N ASP A 169 -10.62 2.17 -8.02
CA ASP A 169 -10.06 3.33 -8.75
C ASP A 169 -8.61 3.62 -8.42
N ARG A 170 -8.26 3.79 -7.13
CA ARG A 170 -6.88 4.09 -6.72
C ARG A 170 -5.86 3.02 -7.13
N ALA A 171 -6.25 1.74 -7.22
CA ALA A 171 -5.36 0.69 -7.69
C ALA A 171 -5.25 0.69 -9.23
N ARG A 172 -6.37 0.93 -9.94
CA ARG A 172 -6.38 1.13 -11.39
C ARG A 172 -5.53 2.33 -11.78
N ASP A 173 -5.70 3.45 -11.08
CA ASP A 173 -4.98 4.68 -11.37
C ASP A 173 -3.49 4.56 -11.03
N SER A 174 -3.13 3.82 -9.98
CA SER A 174 -1.72 3.44 -9.71
C SER A 174 -1.12 2.63 -10.86
N ALA A 175 -1.86 1.65 -11.39
CA ALA A 175 -1.44 0.89 -12.57
C ALA A 175 -1.24 1.80 -13.78
N ARG A 176 -2.18 2.71 -14.02
CA ARG A 176 -2.13 3.69 -15.12
C ARG A 176 -0.89 4.58 -15.03
N PHE A 177 -0.66 5.23 -13.90
CA PHE A 177 0.48 6.14 -13.74
C PHE A 177 1.84 5.41 -13.76
N PHE A 178 1.90 4.19 -13.25
CA PHE A 178 3.07 3.34 -13.37
C PHE A 178 3.36 3.01 -14.84
N THR A 179 2.39 2.45 -15.57
CA THR A 179 2.56 2.07 -16.97
C THR A 179 2.81 3.26 -17.88
N GLN A 180 2.14 4.38 -17.63
CA GLN A 180 2.37 5.62 -18.37
C GLN A 180 3.82 6.09 -18.21
N SER A 181 4.35 6.14 -16.97
CA SER A 181 5.74 6.51 -16.73
C SER A 181 6.73 5.51 -17.35
N LEU A 182 6.42 4.21 -17.28
CA LEU A 182 7.24 3.17 -17.93
C LEU A 182 7.34 3.40 -19.44
N LEU A 183 6.22 3.72 -20.11
CA LEU A 183 6.20 3.97 -21.54
C LEU A 183 6.79 5.32 -21.95
N GLU A 184 6.71 6.34 -21.10
CA GLU A 184 7.38 7.62 -21.32
C GLU A 184 8.92 7.46 -21.35
N HIS A 185 9.47 6.57 -20.51
CA HIS A 185 10.92 6.31 -20.44
C HIS A 185 11.39 5.17 -21.35
N ALA A 186 10.48 4.32 -21.83
CA ALA A 186 10.77 3.22 -22.74
C ALA A 186 9.65 3.07 -23.79
N PRO A 187 9.52 4.01 -24.76
CA PRO A 187 8.41 4.03 -25.74
C PRO A 187 8.31 2.78 -26.61
N ALA A 188 9.42 2.09 -26.85
CA ALA A 188 9.45 0.83 -27.63
C ALA A 188 8.60 -0.28 -26.98
N LEU A 189 8.27 -0.17 -25.69
CA LEU A 189 7.43 -1.13 -24.97
C LEU A 189 5.92 -0.90 -25.17
N ALA A 190 5.51 0.22 -25.78
CA ALA A 190 4.09 0.58 -25.88
C ALA A 190 3.22 -0.49 -26.56
N PRO A 191 3.62 -1.13 -27.69
CA PRO A 191 2.82 -2.16 -28.35
C PRO A 191 2.72 -3.47 -27.53
N LEU A 192 3.52 -3.62 -26.49
CA LEU A 192 3.59 -4.83 -25.67
C LEU A 192 2.74 -4.74 -24.38
N LEU A 193 2.19 -3.56 -24.08
CA LEU A 193 1.30 -3.40 -22.93
C LEU A 193 0.00 -4.18 -23.14
N TYR A 194 -0.30 -5.08 -22.22
CA TYR A 194 -1.47 -5.94 -22.30
C TYR A 194 -2.29 -5.89 -21.01
N LEU A 195 -3.54 -5.50 -21.15
CA LEU A 195 -4.55 -5.60 -20.11
C LEU A 195 -5.44 -6.81 -20.47
N PRO A 196 -5.41 -7.90 -19.68
CA PRO A 196 -6.27 -9.05 -19.94
C PRO A 196 -7.74 -8.63 -20.01
N PRO A 197 -8.53 -9.21 -20.91
CA PRO A 197 -9.97 -8.94 -20.99
C PRO A 197 -10.65 -9.12 -19.62
N ALA A 198 -11.66 -8.30 -19.37
CA ALA A 198 -12.48 -8.43 -18.18
C ALA A 198 -12.95 -9.88 -18.02
N PRO A 199 -12.81 -10.48 -16.81
CA PRO A 199 -13.31 -11.83 -16.60
C PRO A 199 -14.82 -11.86 -16.84
N ALA A 200 -15.30 -12.94 -17.46
CA ALA A 200 -16.73 -13.16 -17.61
C ALA A 200 -17.40 -13.10 -16.23
N PRO A 201 -18.60 -12.48 -16.11
CA PRO A 201 -19.34 -12.48 -14.86
C PRO A 201 -19.52 -13.91 -14.38
N TYR A 202 -19.21 -14.16 -13.08
CA TYR A 202 -19.45 -15.50 -12.54
C TYR A 202 -20.95 -15.78 -12.60
N PRO A 203 -21.40 -16.81 -13.33
CA PRO A 203 -22.83 -17.03 -13.62
C PRO A 203 -23.67 -17.34 -12.38
N GLN A 204 -23.02 -17.59 -11.24
CA GLN A 204 -23.67 -17.90 -9.97
C GLN A 204 -23.81 -16.68 -9.04
N GLY A 205 -23.21 -15.54 -9.40
CA GLY A 205 -23.38 -14.30 -8.65
C GLY A 205 -24.78 -13.71 -8.86
N ARG A 206 -25.46 -13.31 -7.78
CA ARG A 206 -26.81 -12.71 -7.83
C ARG A 206 -26.85 -11.37 -8.56
N LYS A 207 -25.69 -10.75 -8.78
CA LYS A 207 -25.54 -9.46 -9.46
C LYS A 207 -24.25 -9.47 -10.28
N ALA A 208 -24.41 -9.53 -11.60
CA ALA A 208 -23.30 -9.32 -12.52
C ALA A 208 -22.83 -7.86 -12.41
N VAL A 209 -21.57 -7.65 -12.07
CA VAL A 209 -20.94 -6.33 -12.13
C VAL A 209 -20.00 -6.34 -13.34
N ALA A 210 -20.23 -5.43 -14.28
CA ALA A 210 -19.31 -5.22 -15.37
C ALA A 210 -17.94 -4.83 -14.81
N GLN A 211 -16.90 -5.54 -15.23
CA GLN A 211 -15.52 -5.24 -14.86
C GLN A 211 -14.79 -4.71 -16.10
N SER A 212 -13.85 -3.82 -15.92
CA SER A 212 -12.99 -3.35 -16.99
C SER A 212 -11.84 -4.34 -17.24
N ASP A 213 -11.21 -4.24 -18.41
CA ASP A 213 -9.99 -4.98 -18.70
C ASP A 213 -8.91 -4.76 -17.65
N GLY A 214 -8.11 -5.76 -17.41
CA GLY A 214 -7.08 -5.76 -16.37
C GLY A 214 -7.58 -6.04 -14.95
N VAL A 215 -8.91 -6.14 -14.72
CA VAL A 215 -9.42 -6.44 -13.36
C VAL A 215 -9.23 -7.91 -13.01
N ASN A 216 -8.62 -8.17 -11.84
CA ASN A 216 -8.57 -9.52 -11.26
C ASN A 216 -8.82 -9.46 -9.74
N ARG A 217 -10.07 -9.63 -9.33
CA ARG A 217 -10.49 -9.55 -7.91
C ARG A 217 -10.02 -10.75 -7.09
N PHE A 218 -9.97 -11.94 -7.68
CA PHE A 218 -9.55 -13.16 -6.97
C PHE A 218 -8.06 -13.18 -6.62
N LEU A 219 -7.23 -12.43 -7.36
CA LEU A 219 -5.82 -12.22 -7.01
C LEU A 219 -5.60 -10.96 -6.18
N LEU A 220 -6.31 -9.85 -6.48
CA LEU A 220 -5.91 -8.52 -6.03
C LEU A 220 -6.95 -7.84 -5.10
N TYR A 221 -8.06 -8.53 -4.81
CA TYR A 221 -9.11 -8.06 -3.90
C TYR A 221 -9.73 -9.21 -3.10
N ALA A 222 -8.98 -10.30 -2.92
CA ALA A 222 -9.47 -11.54 -2.33
C ALA A 222 -9.97 -11.40 -0.88
N HIS A 223 -9.48 -10.41 -0.13
CA HIS A 223 -9.96 -10.11 1.23
C HIS A 223 -11.45 -9.68 1.30
N LYS A 224 -12.05 -9.27 0.18
CA LYS A 224 -13.45 -8.76 0.10
C LYS A 224 -14.25 -9.33 -1.07
N LEU A 225 -14.11 -10.62 -1.35
CA LEU A 225 -15.00 -11.29 -2.32
C LEU A 225 -16.41 -11.37 -1.74
N ALA A 226 -17.37 -10.79 -2.48
CA ALA A 226 -18.74 -10.67 -2.03
C ALA A 226 -19.61 -11.81 -2.57
N PRO A 227 -20.48 -12.45 -1.72
CA PRO A 227 -21.37 -13.50 -2.18
C PRO A 227 -22.31 -13.07 -3.32
N GLN A 228 -22.58 -11.76 -3.44
CA GLN A 228 -23.48 -11.23 -4.47
C GLN A 228 -22.84 -11.17 -5.86
N THR A 229 -21.50 -11.04 -5.93
CA THR A 229 -20.77 -10.77 -7.19
C THR A 229 -19.68 -11.78 -7.50
N ASP A 230 -19.09 -12.40 -6.48
CA ASP A 230 -17.90 -13.24 -6.59
C ASP A 230 -18.15 -14.69 -6.12
N PHE A 231 -19.42 -15.13 -6.01
CA PHE A 231 -19.77 -16.43 -5.43
C PHE A 231 -19.26 -17.60 -6.28
N VAL A 232 -18.58 -18.54 -5.63
CA VAL A 232 -18.10 -19.78 -6.22
C VAL A 232 -18.57 -20.95 -5.35
N ALA A 233 -19.48 -21.78 -5.88
CA ALA A 233 -20.06 -22.92 -5.16
C ALA A 233 -19.30 -24.23 -5.41
N ASP A 234 -18.78 -24.42 -6.63
CA ASP A 234 -18.17 -25.67 -7.06
C ASP A 234 -16.74 -25.81 -6.51
N PRO A 235 -16.46 -26.82 -5.66
CA PRO A 235 -15.11 -27.09 -5.17
C PRO A 235 -14.08 -27.41 -6.28
N ALA A 236 -14.52 -27.87 -7.44
CA ALA A 236 -13.64 -28.12 -8.59
C ALA A 236 -13.22 -26.83 -9.33
N ASN A 237 -13.91 -25.72 -9.07
CA ASN A 237 -13.56 -24.44 -9.66
C ASN A 237 -12.23 -23.93 -9.09
N PRO A 238 -11.25 -23.50 -9.90
CA PRO A 238 -9.94 -23.05 -9.43
C PRO A 238 -9.99 -21.83 -8.48
N HIS A 239 -11.09 -21.09 -8.47
CA HIS A 239 -11.30 -19.96 -7.56
C HIS A 239 -11.97 -20.30 -6.23
N TYR A 240 -12.45 -21.55 -6.07
CA TYR A 240 -13.20 -21.95 -4.88
C TYR A 240 -12.39 -21.79 -3.58
N ALA A 241 -11.14 -22.27 -3.56
CA ALA A 241 -10.28 -22.19 -2.38
C ALA A 241 -10.06 -20.72 -1.94
N THR A 242 -9.84 -19.82 -2.90
CA THR A 242 -9.68 -18.38 -2.63
C THR A 242 -10.98 -17.77 -2.10
N TYR A 243 -12.13 -18.11 -2.70
CA TYR A 243 -13.43 -17.64 -2.24
C TYR A 243 -13.72 -18.12 -0.81
N ALA A 244 -13.54 -19.40 -0.53
CA ALA A 244 -13.75 -19.97 0.80
C ALA A 244 -12.84 -19.32 1.86
N ALA A 245 -11.55 -19.12 1.53
CA ALA A 245 -10.61 -18.42 2.42
C ALA A 245 -11.01 -16.95 2.65
N SER A 246 -11.50 -16.27 1.61
CA SER A 246 -12.04 -14.91 1.72
C SER A 246 -13.24 -14.85 2.68
N GLN A 247 -14.17 -15.78 2.59
CA GLN A 247 -15.34 -15.82 3.48
C GLN A 247 -14.93 -16.13 4.93
N ALA A 248 -13.97 -17.04 5.12
CA ALA A 248 -13.41 -17.35 6.45
C ALA A 248 -12.74 -16.12 7.08
N TYR A 249 -11.96 -15.38 6.29
CA TYR A 249 -11.34 -14.12 6.72
C TYR A 249 -12.39 -13.07 7.10
N GLN A 250 -13.38 -12.83 6.25
CA GLN A 250 -14.47 -11.88 6.53
C GLN A 250 -15.32 -12.27 7.74
N TYR A 251 -15.44 -13.56 8.03
CA TYR A 251 -16.03 -14.04 9.28
C TYR A 251 -15.14 -13.71 10.48
N TYR A 252 -13.83 -14.01 10.38
CA TYR A 252 -12.84 -13.71 11.42
C TYR A 252 -12.85 -12.22 11.80
N GLU A 253 -12.89 -11.31 10.81
CA GLU A 253 -12.95 -9.85 11.04
C GLU A 253 -14.12 -9.39 11.92
N ARG A 254 -15.19 -10.19 12.03
CA ARG A 254 -16.39 -9.87 12.80
C ARG A 254 -16.45 -10.54 14.18
N THR A 255 -15.44 -11.32 14.51
CA THR A 255 -15.44 -12.07 15.76
C THR A 255 -15.14 -11.19 16.98
N LYS A 256 -15.87 -11.44 18.08
CA LYS A 256 -15.62 -10.73 19.35
C LYS A 256 -14.20 -10.93 19.88
N PRO A 257 -13.58 -12.14 19.82
CA PRO A 257 -12.20 -12.32 20.25
C PRO A 257 -11.20 -11.41 19.51
N LEU A 258 -11.33 -11.26 18.17
CA LEU A 258 -10.48 -10.36 17.41
C LEU A 258 -10.64 -8.90 17.89
N HIS A 259 -11.88 -8.43 18.00
CA HIS A 259 -12.13 -7.06 18.47
C HIS A 259 -11.58 -6.82 19.88
N ALA A 260 -11.70 -7.80 20.78
CA ALA A 260 -11.15 -7.71 22.12
C ALA A 260 -9.62 -7.57 22.11
N LEU A 261 -8.92 -8.29 21.21
CA LEU A 261 -7.48 -8.16 21.02
C LEU A 261 -7.11 -6.79 20.45
N MET A 262 -7.78 -6.37 19.37
CA MET A 262 -7.50 -5.08 18.71
C MET A 262 -7.69 -3.89 19.65
N ASP A 263 -8.71 -3.90 20.49
CA ASP A 263 -9.03 -2.83 21.43
C ASP A 263 -8.08 -2.76 22.65
N THR A 264 -7.22 -3.76 22.86
CA THR A 264 -6.39 -3.85 24.08
C THR A 264 -5.55 -2.60 24.35
N PRO A 265 -4.78 -2.02 23.38
CA PRO A 265 -3.98 -0.83 23.67
C PRO A 265 -4.84 0.40 23.97
N ALA A 266 -5.96 0.55 23.28
CA ALA A 266 -6.86 1.69 23.42
C ALA A 266 -7.58 1.75 24.79
N ARG A 267 -7.61 0.62 25.52
CA ARG A 267 -8.21 0.50 26.87
C ARG A 267 -7.22 0.71 28.01
N LYS A 268 -5.93 0.84 27.69
CA LYS A 268 -4.91 1.07 28.73
C LYS A 268 -4.98 2.51 29.27
N PRO A 269 -4.58 2.73 30.53
CA PRO A 269 -4.51 4.09 31.10
C PRO A 269 -3.65 5.05 30.28
N GLU A 270 -2.58 4.54 29.65
CA GLU A 270 -1.68 5.31 28.79
C GLU A 270 -2.43 5.94 27.60
N ALA A 271 -3.43 5.24 27.03
CA ALA A 271 -4.25 5.79 25.95
C ALA A 271 -5.03 7.03 26.38
N ALA A 272 -5.56 7.04 27.60
CA ALA A 272 -6.26 8.20 28.14
C ALA A 272 -5.30 9.36 28.39
N ALA A 273 -4.07 9.08 28.89
CA ALA A 273 -3.04 10.08 29.11
C ALA A 273 -2.61 10.74 27.80
N HIS A 274 -2.29 9.96 26.75
CA HIS A 274 -1.95 10.47 25.43
C HIS A 274 -3.10 11.25 24.79
N ALA A 275 -4.34 10.76 24.91
CA ALA A 275 -5.51 11.46 24.40
C ALA A 275 -5.68 12.83 25.05
N ARG A 276 -5.57 12.90 26.36
CA ARG A 276 -5.69 14.15 27.11
C ARG A 276 -4.56 15.11 26.78
N HIS A 277 -3.32 14.64 26.72
CA HIS A 277 -2.15 15.45 26.37
C HIS A 277 -2.30 16.10 24.99
N VAL A 278 -2.73 15.36 23.98
CA VAL A 278 -2.99 15.91 22.63
C VAL A 278 -4.13 16.93 22.65
N LEU A 279 -5.26 16.59 23.29
CA LEU A 279 -6.48 17.38 23.17
C LEU A 279 -6.47 18.64 24.03
N GLU A 280 -5.78 18.69 25.18
CA GLU A 280 -5.63 19.89 26.02
C GLU A 280 -4.81 20.99 25.32
N ARG A 281 -4.00 20.65 24.34
CA ARG A 281 -3.33 21.63 23.47
C ARG A 281 -4.30 22.38 22.55
N LEU A 282 -5.52 21.83 22.33
CA LEU A 282 -6.49 22.31 21.35
C LEU A 282 -7.79 22.81 21.99
N PHE A 283 -8.19 22.21 23.11
CA PHE A 283 -9.48 22.44 23.74
C PHE A 283 -9.31 22.71 25.24
N ALA A 284 -10.18 23.55 25.78
CA ALA A 284 -10.21 23.84 27.22
C ALA A 284 -10.55 22.57 28.04
N PRO A 285 -9.92 22.34 29.22
CA PRO A 285 -10.16 21.15 30.04
C PRO A 285 -11.63 20.90 30.37
N ALA A 286 -12.39 21.94 30.69
CA ALA A 286 -13.82 21.83 31.01
C ALA A 286 -14.67 21.30 29.86
N PHE A 287 -14.29 21.57 28.61
CA PHE A 287 -14.94 21.02 27.42
C PHE A 287 -14.61 19.53 27.25
N LEU A 288 -13.34 19.16 27.45
CA LEU A 288 -12.90 17.77 27.39
C LEU A 288 -13.56 16.90 28.48
N ASP A 289 -13.74 17.46 29.67
CA ASP A 289 -14.44 16.80 30.77
C ASP A 289 -15.91 16.47 30.47
N GLN A 290 -16.60 17.26 29.61
CA GLN A 290 -17.95 16.91 29.14
C GLN A 290 -17.93 15.64 28.29
N LEU A 291 -16.93 15.50 27.41
CA LEU A 291 -16.78 14.31 26.57
C LEU A 291 -16.40 13.06 27.40
N GLU A 292 -15.51 13.23 28.37
CA GLU A 292 -15.05 12.13 29.24
C GLU A 292 -16.17 11.60 30.14
N ARG A 293 -17.04 12.47 30.65
CA ARG A 293 -18.24 12.09 31.42
C ARG A 293 -19.39 11.57 30.56
N GLY A 294 -19.25 11.54 29.22
CA GLY A 294 -20.31 11.13 28.30
C GLY A 294 -21.45 12.16 28.15
N ALA A 295 -21.25 13.41 28.64
CA ALA A 295 -22.23 14.49 28.50
C ALA A 295 -22.25 15.12 27.10
N ALA A 296 -21.22 14.85 26.28
CA ALA A 296 -21.14 15.30 24.91
C ALA A 296 -20.74 14.14 23.96
N SER A 297 -21.18 14.21 22.71
CA SER A 297 -20.72 13.34 21.62
C SER A 297 -20.82 14.08 20.29
N PHE A 298 -19.93 13.73 19.34
CA PHE A 298 -19.83 14.45 18.06
C PHE A 298 -19.85 13.45 16.90
N ALA A 299 -20.81 13.60 15.99
CA ALA A 299 -20.99 12.71 14.87
C ALA A 299 -20.58 13.38 13.54
N ASP A 300 -20.23 12.56 12.55
CA ASP A 300 -20.00 12.98 11.17
C ASP A 300 -21.32 13.41 10.51
N THR A 301 -21.92 14.50 11.00
CA THR A 301 -23.15 15.10 10.48
C THR A 301 -22.84 16.42 9.78
N GLY A 302 -23.83 16.95 9.07
CA GLY A 302 -23.70 18.19 8.34
C GLY A 302 -23.50 17.98 6.85
N SER A 303 -23.73 19.05 6.09
CA SER A 303 -23.53 19.09 4.64
C SER A 303 -22.52 20.17 4.30
N TYR A 304 -21.54 19.84 3.49
CA TYR A 304 -20.42 20.69 3.14
C TYR A 304 -20.28 20.74 1.63
N THR A 305 -20.22 21.96 1.08
CA THR A 305 -20.09 22.18 -0.36
C THR A 305 -18.73 22.80 -0.66
N PHE A 306 -18.00 22.18 -1.58
CA PHE A 306 -16.69 22.63 -2.02
C PHE A 306 -16.69 22.81 -3.53
N THR A 307 -16.09 23.92 -3.98
CA THR A 307 -15.98 24.25 -5.40
C THR A 307 -14.51 24.38 -5.77
N SER A 308 -14.14 23.86 -6.95
CA SER A 308 -12.79 24.00 -7.50
C SER A 308 -12.45 25.47 -7.77
N ALA A 309 -11.15 25.79 -7.82
CA ALA A 309 -10.69 27.16 -8.01
C ALA A 309 -11.18 27.79 -9.34
N ASP A 310 -11.37 26.97 -10.38
CA ASP A 310 -11.89 27.39 -11.69
C ASP A 310 -13.44 27.41 -11.74
N GLY A 311 -14.11 27.04 -10.64
CA GLY A 311 -15.56 27.01 -10.53
C GLY A 311 -16.26 25.87 -11.30
N GLN A 312 -15.52 24.98 -11.97
CA GLN A 312 -16.10 23.98 -12.86
C GLN A 312 -16.58 22.71 -12.14
N LEU A 313 -16.01 22.40 -10.97
CA LEU A 313 -16.47 21.28 -10.16
C LEU A 313 -16.98 21.78 -8.81
N THR A 314 -18.25 21.50 -8.52
CA THR A 314 -18.84 21.68 -7.19
C THR A 314 -19.28 20.34 -6.64
N ARG A 315 -18.90 20.05 -5.38
CA ARG A 315 -19.28 18.83 -4.69
C ARG A 315 -19.90 19.15 -3.33
N THR A 316 -21.08 18.61 -3.10
CA THR A 316 -21.73 18.61 -1.79
C THR A 316 -21.60 17.23 -1.17
N MET A 317 -21.01 17.19 0.02
CA MET A 317 -20.82 15.98 0.81
C MET A 317 -21.67 16.05 2.07
N THR A 318 -22.43 15.01 2.35
CA THR A 318 -23.27 14.94 3.55
C THR A 318 -22.77 13.80 4.44
N GLY A 319 -22.56 14.10 5.72
CA GLY A 319 -22.11 13.13 6.70
C GLY A 319 -23.19 12.08 7.00
N SER A 320 -22.76 10.88 7.33
CA SER A 320 -23.67 9.73 7.55
C SER A 320 -24.26 9.65 8.95
N GLY A 321 -23.69 10.36 9.91
CA GLY A 321 -24.00 10.25 11.35
C GLY A 321 -23.49 8.96 12.01
N LYS A 322 -22.76 8.11 11.27
CA LYS A 322 -22.33 6.79 11.77
C LYS A 322 -20.98 6.82 12.52
N THR A 323 -20.13 7.78 12.18
CA THR A 323 -18.84 7.97 12.88
C THR A 323 -19.05 8.93 14.03
N VAL A 324 -18.94 8.46 15.26
CA VAL A 324 -19.24 9.23 16.46
C VAL A 324 -18.06 9.24 17.41
N ILE A 325 -17.62 10.42 17.81
CA ILE A 325 -16.64 10.64 18.89
C ILE A 325 -17.41 10.63 20.22
N ARG A 326 -17.09 9.67 21.11
CA ARG A 326 -17.71 9.51 22.43
C ARG A 326 -16.70 9.47 23.58
N SER A 327 -15.41 9.64 23.30
CA SER A 327 -14.35 9.64 24.31
C SER A 327 -13.15 10.45 23.83
N LEU A 328 -12.27 10.84 24.74
CA LEU A 328 -11.03 11.53 24.41
C LEU A 328 -10.16 10.68 23.47
N ASN A 329 -10.03 9.38 23.76
CA ASN A 329 -9.24 8.50 22.90
C ASN A 329 -9.83 8.40 21.47
N ALA A 330 -11.16 8.37 21.33
CA ALA A 330 -11.78 8.41 20.01
C ALA A 330 -11.48 9.72 19.27
N ALA A 331 -11.51 10.88 19.96
CA ALA A 331 -11.17 12.17 19.36
C ALA A 331 -9.72 12.23 18.89
N ALA A 332 -8.78 11.81 19.75
CA ALA A 332 -7.36 11.79 19.44
C ALA A 332 -7.01 10.78 18.33
N THR A 333 -7.70 9.64 18.27
CA THR A 333 -7.58 8.69 17.16
C THR A 333 -8.02 9.32 15.83
N LYS A 334 -9.13 10.12 15.82
CA LYS A 334 -9.56 10.82 14.60
C LYS A 334 -8.56 11.90 14.19
N LEU A 335 -7.99 12.62 15.14
CA LEU A 335 -6.93 13.59 14.86
C LEU A 335 -5.66 12.91 14.31
N TYR A 336 -5.27 11.76 14.89
CA TYR A 336 -4.16 10.96 14.36
C TYR A 336 -4.43 10.49 12.92
N GLU A 337 -5.67 10.11 12.58
CA GLU A 337 -6.03 9.71 11.22
C GLU A 337 -5.83 10.87 10.23
N LEU A 338 -6.21 12.11 10.61
CA LEU A 338 -5.99 13.30 9.79
C LEU A 338 -4.49 13.61 9.65
N TYR A 339 -3.75 13.55 10.76
CA TYR A 339 -2.29 13.71 10.75
C TYR A 339 -1.61 12.72 9.81
N ALA A 340 -1.95 11.44 9.90
CA ALA A 340 -1.31 10.40 9.12
C ALA A 340 -1.65 10.50 7.61
N ILE A 341 -2.89 10.89 7.27
CA ILE A 341 -3.29 11.03 5.85
C ILE A 341 -2.72 12.28 5.21
N ALA A 342 -2.62 13.40 5.96
CA ALA A 342 -2.09 14.66 5.46
C ALA A 342 -0.64 14.54 4.97
N ALA A 343 0.16 13.66 5.57
CA ALA A 343 1.54 13.37 5.14
C ALA A 343 1.64 12.96 3.66
N GLY A 344 0.67 12.16 3.19
CA GLY A 344 0.57 11.73 1.79
C GLY A 344 -0.14 12.75 0.88
N MET A 345 -0.68 13.85 1.43
CA MET A 345 -1.44 14.88 0.71
C MET A 345 -0.78 16.28 0.74
N ARG A 346 0.52 16.35 0.99
CA ARG A 346 1.25 17.61 1.17
C ARG A 346 1.16 18.59 -0.02
N HIS A 347 0.78 18.12 -1.20
CA HIS A 347 0.59 18.95 -2.39
C HIS A 347 -0.83 19.50 -2.51
N GLU A 348 -1.79 18.90 -1.85
CA GLU A 348 -3.20 19.29 -1.85
C GLU A 348 -3.60 20.04 -0.59
N VAL A 349 -2.95 19.74 0.54
CA VAL A 349 -3.24 20.29 1.87
C VAL A 349 -2.08 21.15 2.32
N PRO A 350 -2.23 22.49 2.37
CA PRO A 350 -1.15 23.38 2.80
C PRO A 350 -0.88 23.32 4.31
N ALA A 351 -1.83 22.82 5.10
CA ALA A 351 -1.72 22.77 6.55
C ALA A 351 -0.78 21.64 7.01
N ASP A 352 0.10 21.97 7.95
CA ASP A 352 0.96 21.01 8.64
C ASP A 352 0.25 20.44 9.87
N PHE A 353 -0.32 19.24 9.72
CA PHE A 353 -1.00 18.55 10.81
C PHE A 353 -0.06 18.03 11.92
N SER A 354 1.27 18.02 11.71
CA SER A 354 2.23 17.62 12.75
C SER A 354 2.20 18.56 13.96
N ARG A 355 1.83 19.81 13.78
CA ARG A 355 1.68 20.79 14.87
C ARG A 355 0.58 20.43 15.87
N TYR A 356 -0.42 19.63 15.46
CA TYR A 356 -1.54 19.19 16.29
C TYR A 356 -1.29 17.85 16.98
N MET A 357 -0.28 17.07 16.52
CA MET A 357 0.01 15.72 16.99
C MET A 357 1.49 15.62 17.39
N PRO A 358 1.84 15.79 18.67
CA PRO A 358 3.21 15.63 19.15
C PRO A 358 3.80 14.26 18.78
N ALA A 359 5.10 14.19 18.54
CA ALA A 359 5.76 12.99 18.05
C ALA A 359 5.59 11.77 18.96
N GLU A 360 5.62 11.97 20.29
CA GLU A 360 5.39 10.89 21.28
C GLU A 360 3.98 10.31 21.20
N ASP A 361 2.97 11.19 21.04
CA ASP A 361 1.57 10.78 20.90
C ASP A 361 1.33 10.15 19.53
N ALA A 362 1.90 10.72 18.45
CA ALA A 362 1.87 10.13 17.12
C ALA A 362 2.42 8.70 17.13
N ARG A 363 3.54 8.47 17.85
CA ARG A 363 4.12 7.13 18.01
C ARG A 363 3.18 6.18 18.76
N TYR A 364 2.48 6.67 19.78
CA TYR A 364 1.53 5.85 20.53
C TYR A 364 0.32 5.48 19.66
N TYR A 365 -0.26 6.43 18.93
CA TYR A 365 -1.38 6.15 18.01
C TYR A 365 -0.97 5.30 16.79
N ALA A 366 0.26 5.43 16.31
CA ALA A 366 0.83 4.51 15.33
C ALA A 366 0.92 3.09 15.88
N TYR A 367 1.31 2.93 17.17
CA TYR A 367 1.32 1.63 17.85
C TYR A 367 -0.09 1.03 17.96
N ILE A 368 -1.12 1.83 18.31
CA ILE A 368 -2.51 1.36 18.32
C ILE A 368 -2.93 0.84 16.94
N ALA A 369 -2.65 1.60 15.88
CA ALA A 369 -2.98 1.23 14.51
C ALA A 369 -2.17 0.01 14.03
N ASP A 370 -0.91 -0.11 14.41
CA ASP A 370 -0.09 -1.29 14.13
C ASP A 370 -0.59 -2.53 14.87
N HIS A 371 -1.05 -2.37 16.10
CA HIS A 371 -1.63 -3.46 16.89
C HIS A 371 -2.92 -3.98 16.23
N GLU A 372 -3.78 -3.09 15.76
CA GLU A 372 -4.98 -3.45 15.01
C GLU A 372 -4.63 -4.20 13.73
N ASP A 373 -3.76 -3.63 12.90
CA ASP A 373 -3.34 -4.22 11.63
C ASP A 373 -2.61 -5.56 11.78
N PHE A 374 -1.81 -5.72 12.85
CA PHE A 374 -1.12 -6.98 13.18
C PHE A 374 -2.11 -8.14 13.36
N TYR A 375 -3.20 -7.91 14.10
CA TYR A 375 -4.21 -8.95 14.34
C TYR A 375 -5.22 -9.10 13.21
N GLN A 376 -5.60 -8.01 12.55
CA GLN A 376 -6.62 -8.04 11.52
C GLN A 376 -6.09 -8.66 10.22
N LYS A 377 -4.91 -8.26 9.74
CA LYS A 377 -4.38 -8.61 8.42
C LYS A 377 -2.90 -9.01 8.40
N GLY A 378 -2.22 -8.86 9.53
CA GLY A 378 -0.84 -9.30 9.72
C GLY A 378 -0.73 -10.78 10.11
N PRO A 379 0.39 -11.19 10.74
CA PRO A 379 0.61 -12.58 11.16
C PRO A 379 -0.39 -13.05 12.23
N ALA A 380 -0.98 -12.15 13.00
CA ALA A 380 -2.01 -12.40 14.01
C ALA A 380 -1.56 -13.36 15.13
N THR A 381 -2.47 -14.22 15.59
CA THR A 381 -2.15 -15.22 16.62
C THR A 381 -1.82 -16.56 16.01
N THR A 382 -1.03 -17.38 16.73
CA THR A 382 -0.76 -18.76 16.35
C THR A 382 -2.05 -19.58 16.22
N GLU A 383 -3.03 -19.29 17.09
CA GLU A 383 -4.34 -19.95 17.11
C GLU A 383 -5.22 -19.56 15.92
N SER A 384 -4.97 -18.42 15.29
CA SER A 384 -5.70 -17.98 14.09
C SER A 384 -5.46 -18.87 12.87
N SER A 385 -4.42 -19.73 12.93
CA SER A 385 -4.10 -20.74 11.90
C SER A 385 -3.98 -20.13 10.50
N GLY A 386 -3.52 -18.88 10.39
CA GLY A 386 -3.28 -18.20 9.11
C GLY A 386 -4.56 -17.72 8.40
N VAL A 387 -5.70 -17.60 9.08
CA VAL A 387 -6.94 -17.08 8.48
C VAL A 387 -6.74 -15.69 7.85
N THR A 388 -5.80 -14.90 8.37
CA THR A 388 -5.49 -13.54 7.92
C THR A 388 -4.77 -13.50 6.58
N TRP A 389 -4.20 -14.62 6.09
CA TRP A 389 -3.40 -14.62 4.86
C TRP A 389 -3.70 -15.76 3.87
N ARG A 390 -4.50 -16.76 4.24
CA ARG A 390 -4.79 -17.90 3.33
C ARG A 390 -5.41 -17.48 2.00
N PHE A 391 -6.22 -16.43 1.98
CA PHE A 391 -6.80 -15.90 0.74
C PHE A 391 -5.75 -15.28 -0.21
N ALA A 392 -4.54 -14.96 0.28
CA ALA A 392 -3.44 -14.46 -0.53
C ALA A 392 -2.58 -15.57 -1.17
N LEU A 393 -2.85 -16.85 -0.86
CA LEU A 393 -2.12 -17.99 -1.45
C LEU A 393 -2.25 -18.02 -2.97
N ALA A 394 -3.43 -17.71 -3.52
CA ALA A 394 -3.61 -17.63 -4.96
C ALA A 394 -2.69 -16.60 -5.62
N LEU A 395 -2.45 -15.47 -4.96
CA LEU A 395 -1.52 -14.44 -5.43
C LEU A 395 -0.07 -14.91 -5.34
N ARG A 396 0.31 -15.60 -4.25
CA ARG A 396 1.62 -16.26 -4.14
C ARG A 396 1.83 -17.27 -5.26
N ASP A 397 0.86 -18.13 -5.48
CA ASP A 397 0.94 -19.20 -6.48
C ASP A 397 0.96 -18.62 -7.91
N ASP A 398 0.34 -17.46 -8.15
CA ASP A 398 0.43 -16.73 -9.42
C ASP A 398 1.86 -16.22 -9.70
N PHE A 399 2.66 -15.91 -8.67
CA PHE A 399 4.09 -15.62 -8.84
C PHE A 399 4.87 -16.84 -9.31
N PHE A 400 4.66 -17.99 -8.72
CA PHE A 400 5.29 -19.25 -9.15
C PHE A 400 4.84 -19.68 -10.55
N LYS A 401 3.56 -19.53 -10.87
CA LYS A 401 2.98 -19.89 -12.17
C LYS A 401 3.66 -19.18 -13.35
N GLU A 402 3.98 -17.90 -13.19
CA GLU A 402 4.72 -17.15 -14.22
C GLU A 402 6.11 -17.72 -14.44
N VAL A 403 6.85 -18.03 -13.37
CA VAL A 403 8.20 -18.60 -13.50
C VAL A 403 8.16 -20.06 -13.98
N ASP A 404 7.11 -20.81 -13.64
CA ASP A 404 6.88 -22.15 -14.22
C ASP A 404 6.67 -22.12 -15.75
N ALA A 405 6.00 -21.07 -16.25
CA ALA A 405 5.86 -20.87 -17.69
C ALA A 405 7.25 -20.66 -18.36
N LEU A 406 8.06 -19.80 -17.76
CA LEU A 406 9.44 -19.56 -18.23
C LEU A 406 10.30 -20.84 -18.18
N ALA A 407 10.14 -21.67 -17.15
CA ALA A 407 10.85 -22.94 -17.01
C ALA A 407 10.47 -23.96 -18.10
N ARG A 408 9.27 -23.86 -18.66
CA ARG A 408 8.82 -24.65 -19.83
C ARG A 408 9.18 -24.03 -21.17
N GLY A 409 9.89 -22.89 -21.18
CA GLY A 409 10.25 -22.18 -22.40
C GLY A 409 9.20 -21.21 -22.93
N ASP A 410 8.12 -20.99 -22.19
CA ASP A 410 7.11 -19.99 -22.53
C ASP A 410 7.61 -18.60 -22.13
N LEU A 411 7.92 -17.79 -23.16
CA LEU A 411 8.43 -16.43 -23.02
C LEU A 411 7.39 -15.37 -23.42
N HIS A 412 6.10 -15.69 -23.46
CA HIS A 412 5.06 -14.76 -23.84
C HIS A 412 5.01 -13.49 -22.99
N HIS A 413 5.36 -13.59 -21.71
CA HIS A 413 5.41 -12.45 -20.83
C HIS A 413 6.86 -11.97 -20.58
N ALA A 414 7.09 -10.65 -20.65
CA ALA A 414 8.33 -10.01 -20.23
C ALA A 414 8.20 -9.45 -18.80
N ALA A 415 7.00 -8.99 -18.45
CA ALA A 415 6.69 -8.56 -17.08
C ALA A 415 5.23 -8.84 -16.73
N LYS A 416 4.95 -9.03 -15.42
CA LYS A 416 3.58 -9.04 -14.88
C LYS A 416 3.47 -8.07 -13.72
N LEU A 417 2.62 -7.06 -13.92
CA LEU A 417 2.46 -5.89 -13.05
C LEU A 417 1.08 -5.94 -12.40
N ARG A 418 1.04 -5.99 -11.06
CA ARG A 418 -0.17 -6.18 -10.27
C ARG A 418 -0.37 -5.04 -9.29
N PHE A 419 -1.58 -4.42 -9.24
CA PHE A 419 -1.86 -3.26 -8.39
C PHE A 419 -3.03 -3.52 -7.46
N THR A 420 -2.80 -3.31 -6.15
CA THR A 420 -3.70 -3.78 -5.10
C THR A 420 -3.71 -2.86 -3.85
N HIS A 421 -3.93 -3.43 -2.66
CA HIS A 421 -4.14 -2.76 -1.38
C HIS A 421 -3.25 -3.34 -0.28
N ALA A 422 -3.14 -2.65 0.86
CA ALA A 422 -2.43 -3.15 2.05
C ALA A 422 -2.98 -4.52 2.49
N GLU A 423 -4.29 -4.71 2.36
CA GLU A 423 -5.04 -5.93 2.66
C GLU A 423 -4.70 -7.12 1.75
N MET A 424 -3.82 -6.93 0.77
CA MET A 424 -3.23 -8.01 -0.03
C MET A 424 -1.71 -8.08 0.14
N ILE A 425 -1.02 -6.93 0.27
CA ILE A 425 0.44 -6.90 0.45
C ILE A 425 0.85 -7.54 1.79
N ILE A 426 0.20 -7.15 2.89
CA ILE A 426 0.51 -7.67 4.23
C ILE A 426 0.26 -9.18 4.30
N PRO A 427 -0.93 -9.69 3.91
CA PRO A 427 -1.18 -11.12 3.84
C PRO A 427 -0.25 -11.89 2.90
N LEU A 428 0.13 -11.30 1.76
CA LEU A 428 1.08 -11.93 0.85
C LEU A 428 2.46 -12.08 1.49
N ALA A 429 2.96 -11.05 2.19
CA ALA A 429 4.23 -11.12 2.90
C ALA A 429 4.22 -12.25 3.96
N SER A 430 3.09 -12.43 4.65
CA SER A 430 2.89 -13.57 5.57
C SER A 430 2.82 -14.92 4.82
N ALA A 431 2.10 -14.99 3.69
CA ALA A 431 1.99 -16.20 2.86
C ALA A 431 3.32 -16.60 2.20
N MET A 432 4.21 -15.62 1.96
CA MET A 432 5.57 -15.81 1.46
C MET A 432 6.56 -16.18 2.56
N GLY A 433 6.15 -16.11 3.80
CA GLY A 433 7.02 -16.42 4.90
C GLY A 433 8.14 -15.40 5.13
N LEU A 434 7.95 -14.12 4.83
CA LEU A 434 8.97 -13.10 4.98
C LEU A 434 9.17 -12.73 6.46
N GLN A 435 10.42 -12.75 6.95
CA GLN A 435 10.73 -12.55 8.38
C GLN A 435 10.13 -11.27 8.98
N GLN A 436 10.03 -10.20 8.19
CA GLN A 436 9.48 -8.91 8.64
C GLN A 436 7.95 -8.96 8.89
N ALA A 437 7.26 -10.00 8.38
CA ALA A 437 5.81 -10.14 8.44
C ALA A 437 5.35 -11.43 9.16
N LEU A 438 6.27 -12.24 9.72
CA LEU A 438 6.03 -13.66 9.99
C LEU A 438 5.89 -14.09 11.43
N ALA A 439 6.11 -13.26 12.42
CA ALA A 439 6.08 -13.76 13.79
C ALA A 439 4.66 -13.67 14.37
N PRO A 440 3.76 -14.68 14.17
CA PRO A 440 2.53 -14.75 14.92
C PRO A 440 2.85 -14.90 16.39
N LEU A 441 2.00 -14.36 17.25
CA LEU A 441 2.16 -14.44 18.69
C LEU A 441 1.08 -15.34 19.28
N PRO A 442 1.35 -16.09 20.38
CA PRO A 442 0.27 -16.74 21.13
C PRO A 442 -0.77 -15.69 21.58
N ALA A 443 -2.04 -16.03 21.59
CA ALA A 443 -3.10 -15.12 22.05
C ALA A 443 -2.89 -14.63 23.49
N SER A 444 -2.16 -15.42 24.31
CA SER A 444 -1.74 -15.04 25.67
C SER A 444 -0.62 -13.98 25.72
N THR A 445 0.02 -13.68 24.62
CA THR A 445 1.14 -12.72 24.53
C THR A 445 0.77 -11.59 23.58
N PRO A 446 0.12 -10.50 24.06
CA PRO A 446 -0.29 -9.40 23.20
C PRO A 446 0.89 -8.76 22.47
N TYR A 447 0.65 -8.42 21.19
CA TYR A 447 1.63 -7.70 20.38
C TYR A 447 2.04 -6.37 21.01
N SER A 448 3.32 -6.09 20.97
CA SER A 448 3.89 -4.79 21.36
C SER A 448 5.18 -4.53 20.56
N TYR A 449 5.61 -3.27 20.52
CA TYR A 449 6.89 -2.90 19.91
C TYR A 449 8.12 -3.52 20.61
N ALA A 450 7.95 -3.98 21.85
CA ALA A 450 9.03 -4.62 22.60
C ALA A 450 9.22 -6.12 22.24
N ASN A 451 8.13 -6.80 21.84
CA ASN A 451 8.16 -8.25 21.63
C ASN A 451 8.06 -8.67 20.16
N ASN A 452 7.77 -7.73 19.24
CA ASN A 452 7.64 -8.05 17.81
C ASN A 452 8.13 -6.88 16.95
N PRO A 453 8.97 -7.14 15.93
CA PRO A 453 9.51 -6.12 15.04
C PRO A 453 8.51 -5.61 13.98
N TRP A 454 7.33 -6.19 13.87
CA TRP A 454 6.33 -5.81 12.87
C TRP A 454 5.95 -4.33 13.02
N ARG A 455 6.01 -3.57 11.92
CA ARG A 455 5.63 -2.15 11.84
C ARG A 455 4.97 -1.90 10.50
N GLY A 456 3.79 -1.33 10.50
CA GLY A 456 3.04 -1.04 9.28
C GLY A 456 3.81 -0.15 8.30
N GLN A 457 4.56 0.82 8.81
CA GLN A 457 5.41 1.69 7.98
C GLN A 457 6.53 0.95 7.24
N ASN A 458 6.98 -0.20 7.74
CA ASN A 458 8.03 -1.01 7.10
C ASN A 458 7.43 -2.11 6.23
N VAL A 459 6.32 -2.70 6.69
CA VAL A 459 5.66 -3.82 6.01
C VAL A 459 4.81 -3.34 4.85
N SER A 460 4.02 -2.29 5.02
CA SER A 460 3.11 -1.83 3.97
C SER A 460 2.96 -0.30 3.98
N PRO A 461 4.02 0.48 3.72
CA PRO A 461 3.85 1.90 3.41
C PRO A 461 2.93 2.07 2.19
N LEU A 462 2.57 3.32 1.86
CA LEU A 462 1.89 3.62 0.59
C LEU A 462 2.80 3.18 -0.58
N ALA A 463 2.25 2.71 -1.69
CA ALA A 463 2.96 2.09 -2.81
C ALA A 463 3.90 0.92 -2.43
N ALA A 464 3.75 0.32 -1.23
CA ALA A 464 4.49 -0.88 -0.83
C ALA A 464 4.42 -1.94 -1.93
N ASN A 465 5.55 -2.62 -2.18
CA ASN A 465 5.62 -3.54 -3.30
C ASN A 465 6.49 -4.75 -3.01
N MET A 466 6.20 -5.83 -3.74
CA MET A 466 7.01 -7.03 -3.80
C MET A 466 7.33 -7.34 -5.25
N GLN A 467 8.59 -7.62 -5.56
CA GLN A 467 9.06 -7.86 -6.91
C GLN A 467 9.93 -9.11 -6.95
N TRP A 468 9.79 -9.91 -8.03
CA TRP A 468 10.71 -10.98 -8.35
C TRP A 468 11.38 -10.68 -9.68
N ASP A 469 12.71 -10.65 -9.69
CA ASP A 469 13.49 -10.62 -10.92
C ASP A 469 13.98 -12.04 -11.21
N VAL A 470 13.75 -12.51 -12.43
CA VAL A 470 14.09 -13.87 -12.88
C VAL A 470 15.22 -13.80 -13.89
N TYR A 471 16.24 -14.59 -13.66
CA TYR A 471 17.45 -14.68 -14.50
C TYR A 471 17.60 -16.08 -15.04
N ARG A 472 18.18 -16.20 -16.23
CA ARG A 472 18.47 -17.47 -16.89
C ARG A 472 19.91 -17.48 -17.38
N ASN A 473 20.60 -18.64 -17.26
CA ASN A 473 21.89 -18.87 -17.87
C ASN A 473 21.77 -19.66 -19.18
N ASP A 474 22.91 -19.87 -19.86
CA ASP A 474 22.96 -20.58 -21.16
C ASP A 474 22.55 -22.05 -21.06
N THR A 475 22.61 -22.67 -19.88
CA THR A 475 22.13 -24.05 -19.67
C THR A 475 20.63 -24.13 -19.40
N GLY A 476 19.93 -22.98 -19.33
CA GLY A 476 18.50 -22.90 -19.07
C GLY A 476 18.14 -22.89 -17.58
N GLN A 477 19.11 -22.88 -16.67
CA GLN A 477 18.85 -22.77 -15.22
C GLN A 477 18.23 -21.41 -14.92
N LEU A 478 17.18 -21.42 -14.07
CA LEU A 478 16.52 -20.21 -13.60
C LEU A 478 16.92 -19.92 -12.15
N ILE A 479 17.20 -18.66 -11.87
CA ILE A 479 17.34 -18.14 -10.52
C ILE A 479 16.42 -16.94 -10.31
N VAL A 480 16.02 -16.73 -9.06
CA VAL A 480 15.08 -15.67 -8.66
C VAL A 480 15.70 -14.82 -7.55
N ARG A 481 15.51 -13.50 -7.65
CA ARG A 481 15.76 -12.54 -6.58
C ARG A 481 14.44 -11.91 -6.15
N LEU A 482 14.23 -11.81 -4.83
CA LEU A 482 13.09 -11.13 -4.24
C LEU A 482 13.49 -9.73 -3.75
N LEU A 483 12.69 -8.72 -4.11
CA LEU A 483 12.73 -7.41 -3.47
C LEU A 483 11.40 -7.15 -2.76
N TYR A 484 11.47 -6.63 -1.53
CA TYR A 484 10.32 -6.17 -0.77
C TYR A 484 10.52 -4.70 -0.38
N ASN A 485 9.61 -3.84 -0.80
CA ASN A 485 9.76 -2.38 -0.74
C ASN A 485 11.09 -1.90 -1.34
N GLU A 486 11.46 -2.49 -2.48
CA GLU A 486 12.74 -2.24 -3.18
C GLU A 486 13.98 -2.52 -2.32
N LYS A 487 13.87 -3.45 -1.35
CA LYS A 487 14.97 -4.00 -0.58
C LYS A 487 15.14 -5.47 -0.92
N GLU A 488 16.37 -5.88 -1.24
CA GLU A 488 16.72 -7.27 -1.39
C GLU A 488 16.37 -8.03 -0.11
N THR A 489 15.53 -9.04 -0.25
CA THR A 489 14.90 -9.71 0.88
C THR A 489 15.00 -11.22 0.67
N ASP A 490 15.29 -11.92 1.75
CA ASP A 490 15.32 -13.38 1.75
C ASP A 490 13.90 -13.96 1.64
N PHE A 491 13.78 -15.08 0.95
CA PHE A 491 12.61 -15.94 1.07
C PHE A 491 12.53 -16.54 2.48
N GLN A 492 11.48 -17.30 2.77
CA GLN A 492 11.36 -17.93 4.10
C GLN A 492 12.63 -18.72 4.49
N ALA A 493 13.02 -18.65 5.76
CA ALA A 493 14.28 -19.23 6.25
C ALA A 493 14.41 -20.74 5.98
N SER A 494 13.29 -21.47 5.94
CA SER A 494 13.29 -22.90 5.58
C SER A 494 13.76 -23.16 4.14
N CYS A 495 13.82 -22.13 3.28
CA CYS A 495 14.27 -22.21 1.89
C CYS A 495 15.74 -21.81 1.69
N ASP A 496 16.52 -21.61 2.74
CA ASP A 496 17.93 -21.25 2.62
C ASP A 496 18.75 -22.27 1.80
N GLY A 497 18.35 -23.56 1.82
CA GLY A 497 18.93 -24.60 0.96
C GLY A 497 18.68 -24.41 -0.55
N ALA A 498 17.79 -23.51 -0.93
CA ALA A 498 17.57 -23.13 -2.32
C ALA A 498 18.48 -21.99 -2.80
N ARG A 499 19.24 -21.33 -1.93
CA ARG A 499 20.22 -20.31 -2.34
C ARG A 499 21.26 -20.93 -3.28
N ILE A 500 21.71 -20.16 -4.27
CA ILE A 500 22.77 -20.62 -5.19
C ILE A 500 24.15 -20.72 -4.53
N ALA A 501 24.36 -19.98 -3.45
CA ALA A 501 25.55 -20.03 -2.58
C ALA A 501 25.18 -19.51 -1.19
N PRO A 502 25.93 -19.87 -0.13
CA PRO A 502 25.74 -19.34 1.21
C PRO A 502 25.71 -17.79 1.23
N GLY A 503 24.68 -17.21 1.85
CA GLY A 503 24.50 -15.75 1.92
C GLY A 503 24.05 -15.06 0.61
N SER A 504 23.87 -15.80 -0.49
CA SER A 504 23.33 -15.24 -1.74
C SER A 504 21.86 -14.85 -1.57
N ILE A 505 21.47 -13.73 -2.17
CA ILE A 505 20.06 -13.32 -2.30
C ILE A 505 19.40 -13.90 -3.57
N PHE A 506 20.15 -14.64 -4.37
CA PHE A 506 19.64 -15.37 -5.53
C PHE A 506 19.34 -16.82 -5.15
N TYR A 507 18.19 -17.31 -5.56
CA TYR A 507 17.70 -18.64 -5.26
C TYR A 507 17.51 -19.46 -6.54
N ASP A 508 17.94 -20.71 -6.54
CA ASP A 508 17.60 -21.67 -7.61
C ASP A 508 16.10 -21.91 -7.61
N TYR A 509 15.45 -21.63 -8.74
CA TYR A 509 14.00 -21.67 -8.82
C TYR A 509 13.41 -23.06 -8.56
N ALA A 510 14.02 -24.13 -9.08
CA ALA A 510 13.50 -25.48 -8.91
C ALA A 510 13.52 -25.91 -7.43
N LYS A 511 14.59 -25.56 -6.72
CA LYS A 511 14.70 -25.81 -5.27
C LYS A 511 13.76 -24.93 -4.48
N LEU A 512 13.64 -23.65 -4.83
CA LEU A 512 12.73 -22.70 -4.18
C LEU A 512 11.28 -23.15 -4.30
N LYS A 513 10.86 -23.53 -5.50
CA LYS A 513 9.53 -24.07 -5.78
C LYS A 513 9.22 -25.30 -4.92
N THR A 514 10.16 -26.25 -4.85
CA THR A 514 10.03 -27.44 -4.02
C THR A 514 9.90 -27.09 -2.54
N CYS A 515 10.70 -26.13 -2.04
CA CYS A 515 10.64 -25.65 -0.66
C CYS A 515 9.25 -25.07 -0.29
N TYR A 516 8.62 -24.33 -1.20
CA TYR A 516 7.25 -23.82 -1.00
C TYR A 516 6.15 -24.88 -1.21
N GLY A 517 6.50 -26.11 -1.59
CA GLY A 517 5.53 -27.15 -1.93
C GLY A 517 4.63 -26.78 -3.11
N HIS A 518 5.10 -25.85 -3.99
CA HIS A 518 4.33 -25.45 -5.14
C HIS A 518 4.38 -26.52 -6.23
N VAL A 519 3.22 -27.07 -6.56
CA VAL A 519 3.05 -28.03 -7.66
C VAL A 519 2.47 -27.29 -8.85
N ALA A 520 3.17 -27.33 -9.98
CA ALA A 520 2.65 -26.73 -11.22
C ALA A 520 1.28 -27.36 -11.52
N ALA A 521 0.28 -26.55 -11.81
CA ALA A 521 -0.95 -27.04 -12.40
C ALA A 521 -0.59 -27.73 -13.74
N ARG A 522 -1.05 -28.99 -13.90
CA ARG A 522 -0.88 -29.76 -15.13
C ARG A 522 -1.65 -29.14 -16.29
#